data_8b9247b9ed1d933a92c943b4eb7d5935
#
_entry.id   8b9247b9ed1d933a92c943b4eb7d5935
#
_cell.length_a   1.000
_cell.length_b   1.000
_cell.length_c   1.000
_cell.angle_alpha   90.00
_cell.angle_beta   90.00
_cell.angle_gamma   90.00
#
_symmetry.space_group_name_H-M   'P 1'
#
loop_
_entity.id
_entity.type
_entity.pdbx_description
1 polymer ?
#
loop_
_entity_poly.entity_id
_entity_poly.type
_entity_poly.pdbx_seq_one_letter_code
_entity_poly.pdbx_strand_id
1 'polypeptide(L)'
;TGSRAVVYDKKGRAVAGAYQEFRQYFPKPGWVEHNPVEIWQSVNYAIQAVLRKVPAGAIAAIGITNQRETTVIWDKETGRPIHNAIVWQCRRTAERCNRLKKIKGQAEFFRRKTGLPIDAYFSATKIEWLLQNVPGAQARAKAGRLLFGTTDTWVLWXXXXTTPTPPGPCSLTLRN
;
A
#
# COMPACT_ATOMS: atom_id res chain seq x y z
N THR A 1 -2.03 9.83 -11.44
CA THR A 1 -1.30 8.96 -10.51
C THR A 1 -0.26 9.78 -9.77
N GLY A 2 -0.40 9.85 -8.45
CA GLY A 2 0.49 10.65 -7.62
C GLY A 2 -0.01 10.73 -6.19
N SER A 3 0.75 11.40 -5.36
CA SER A 3 0.43 11.61 -3.94
C SER A 3 0.05 13.07 -3.69
N ARG A 4 -0.89 13.28 -2.79
CA ARG A 4 -1.35 14.63 -2.44
C ARG A 4 -1.41 14.76 -0.93
N ALA A 5 -0.88 15.88 -0.42
CA ALA A 5 -1.07 16.28 0.97
C ALA A 5 -1.95 17.54 0.99
N VAL A 6 -2.96 17.55 1.85
CA VAL A 6 -3.84 18.73 2.01
C VAL A 6 -4.02 18.97 3.51
N VAL A 7 -3.89 20.23 3.91
CA VAL A 7 -4.20 20.64 5.29
C VAL A 7 -5.56 21.31 5.31
N TYR A 8 -6.39 20.86 6.23
CA TYR A 8 -7.72 21.44 6.46
C TYR A 8 -7.77 22.14 7.81
N ASP A 9 -8.49 23.24 7.88
CA ASP A 9 -8.76 23.91 9.16
C ASP A 9 -9.91 23.21 9.90
N LYS A 10 -10.24 23.69 11.11
CA LYS A 10 -11.31 23.14 11.93
C LYS A 10 -12.70 23.26 11.28
N LYS A 11 -12.85 24.05 10.23
CA LYS A 11 -14.10 24.23 9.48
C LYS A 11 -14.12 23.35 8.21
N GLY A 12 -13.09 22.51 8.00
CA GLY A 12 -12.99 21.64 6.83
C GLY A 12 -12.54 22.36 5.54
N ARG A 13 -12.02 23.58 5.64
CA ARG A 13 -11.54 24.34 4.48
C ARG A 13 -10.08 23.99 4.20
N ALA A 14 -9.74 23.71 2.96
CA ALA A 14 -8.36 23.44 2.56
C ALA A 14 -7.54 24.74 2.65
N VAL A 15 -6.51 24.75 3.49
CA VAL A 15 -5.66 25.92 3.71
C VAL A 15 -4.29 25.79 3.07
N ALA A 16 -3.86 24.58 2.75
CA ALA A 16 -2.63 24.32 2.00
C ALA A 16 -2.74 22.99 1.29
N GLY A 17 -2.08 22.87 0.15
CA GLY A 17 -2.04 21.63 -0.59
C GLY A 17 -0.79 21.52 -1.45
N ALA A 18 -0.37 20.28 -1.71
CA ALA A 18 0.72 19.96 -2.61
C ALA A 18 0.47 18.59 -3.24
N TYR A 19 1.01 18.37 -4.44
CA TYR A 19 0.84 17.16 -5.22
C TYR A 19 2.15 16.82 -5.90
N GLN A 20 2.45 15.51 -5.98
CA GLN A 20 3.63 15.02 -6.68
C GLN A 20 3.26 13.72 -7.40
N GLU A 21 3.53 13.67 -8.69
CA GLU A 21 3.34 12.47 -9.49
C GLU A 21 4.46 11.46 -9.24
N PHE A 22 4.16 10.18 -9.47
CA PHE A 22 5.13 9.10 -9.55
C PHE A 22 4.85 8.24 -10.78
N ARG A 23 5.86 7.51 -11.21
CA ARG A 23 5.81 6.76 -12.47
C ARG A 23 4.94 5.52 -12.35
N GLN A 24 4.22 5.21 -13.43
CA GLN A 24 3.55 3.93 -13.62
C GLN A 24 4.40 3.06 -14.55
N TYR A 25 4.47 1.78 -14.26
CA TYR A 25 5.24 0.81 -15.02
C TYR A 25 4.30 -0.21 -15.64
N PHE A 26 4.53 -0.55 -16.91
CA PHE A 26 3.71 -1.49 -17.67
C PHE A 26 4.62 -2.57 -18.26
N PRO A 27 5.13 -3.53 -17.42
CA PRO A 27 6.16 -4.49 -17.90
C PRO A 27 5.67 -5.42 -19.00
N LYS A 28 4.37 -5.72 -19.03
CA LYS A 28 3.74 -6.59 -20.05
C LYS A 28 2.31 -6.11 -20.29
N PRO A 29 1.68 -6.47 -21.41
CA PRO A 29 0.26 -6.13 -21.63
C PRO A 29 -0.61 -6.57 -20.45
N GLY A 30 -1.42 -5.65 -19.93
CA GLY A 30 -2.30 -5.89 -18.81
C GLY A 30 -1.62 -5.87 -17.43
N TRP A 31 -0.30 -5.67 -17.37
CA TRP A 31 0.42 -5.55 -16.09
C TRP A 31 0.60 -4.08 -15.73
N VAL A 32 0.31 -3.74 -14.49
CA VAL A 32 0.47 -2.36 -13.99
C VAL A 32 1.18 -2.43 -12.64
N GLU A 33 2.26 -1.66 -12.52
CA GLU A 33 3.08 -1.63 -11.31
C GLU A 33 3.42 -0.20 -10.90
N HIS A 34 3.62 0.01 -9.61
CA HIS A 34 4.20 1.23 -9.05
C HIS A 34 5.42 0.85 -8.20
N ASN A 35 6.46 1.69 -8.23
CA ASN A 35 7.60 1.50 -7.33
C ASN A 35 7.21 2.03 -5.94
N PRO A 36 7.21 1.19 -4.88
CA PRO A 36 6.80 1.66 -3.54
C PRO A 36 7.72 2.76 -3.00
N VAL A 37 8.99 2.76 -3.39
CA VAL A 37 9.93 3.81 -2.98
C VAL A 37 9.52 5.15 -3.60
N GLU A 38 9.16 5.15 -4.88
CA GLU A 38 8.67 6.38 -5.54
C GLU A 38 7.35 6.88 -4.93
N ILE A 39 6.47 5.96 -4.55
CA ILE A 39 5.24 6.34 -3.82
C ILE A 39 5.63 7.08 -2.54
N TRP A 40 6.53 6.51 -1.73
CA TRP A 40 6.97 7.16 -0.49
C TRP A 40 7.64 8.51 -0.76
N GLN A 41 8.53 8.59 -1.76
CA GLN A 41 9.19 9.86 -2.11
C GLN A 41 8.19 10.93 -2.49
N SER A 42 7.15 10.57 -3.25
CA SER A 42 6.11 11.53 -3.66
C SER A 42 5.25 11.99 -2.48
N VAL A 43 4.95 11.09 -1.54
CA VAL A 43 4.24 11.43 -0.30
C VAL A 43 5.08 12.39 0.53
N ASN A 44 6.36 12.04 0.76
CA ASN A 44 7.27 12.88 1.55
C ASN A 44 7.43 14.26 0.92
N TYR A 45 7.60 14.34 -0.41
CA TYR A 45 7.66 15.61 -1.12
C TYR A 45 6.40 16.46 -0.85
N ALA A 46 5.23 15.85 -0.99
CA ALA A 46 3.96 16.58 -0.79
C ALA A 46 3.83 17.06 0.66
N ILE A 47 4.22 16.25 1.64
CA ILE A 47 4.22 16.62 3.06
C ILE A 47 5.18 17.80 3.29
N GLN A 48 6.43 17.71 2.82
CA GLN A 48 7.41 18.77 3.01
C GLN A 48 6.96 20.08 2.35
N ALA A 49 6.35 19.99 1.18
CA ALA A 49 5.82 21.16 0.47
C ALA A 49 4.70 21.87 1.24
N VAL A 50 3.86 21.10 1.94
CA VAL A 50 2.79 21.65 2.78
C VAL A 50 3.38 22.24 4.07
N LEU A 51 4.38 21.59 4.68
CA LEU A 51 4.99 22.06 5.93
C LEU A 51 5.77 23.38 5.75
N ARG A 52 6.14 23.72 4.53
CA ARG A 52 6.67 25.07 4.24
C ARG A 52 5.61 26.16 4.37
N LYS A 53 4.33 25.80 4.32
CA LYS A 53 3.21 26.75 4.37
C LYS A 53 2.48 26.74 5.71
N VAL A 54 2.50 25.60 6.41
CA VAL A 54 1.81 25.41 7.68
C VAL A 54 2.78 24.75 8.66
N PRO A 55 3.08 25.39 9.80
CA PRO A 55 4.05 24.80 10.74
C PRO A 55 3.57 23.45 11.30
N ALA A 56 4.49 22.53 11.48
CA ALA A 56 4.17 21.18 11.97
C ALA A 56 3.42 21.18 13.30
N GLY A 57 3.76 22.13 14.20
CA GLY A 57 3.08 22.26 15.50
C GLY A 57 1.60 22.66 15.42
N ALA A 58 1.13 23.12 14.25
CA ALA A 58 -0.27 23.43 14.04
C ALA A 58 -1.09 22.23 13.53
N ILE A 59 -0.43 21.11 13.24
CA ILE A 59 -1.10 19.90 12.72
C ILE A 59 -1.55 19.03 13.91
N ALA A 60 -2.83 18.90 14.09
CA ALA A 60 -3.40 18.14 15.19
C ALA A 60 -3.48 16.62 14.91
N ALA A 61 -3.63 16.24 13.64
CA ALA A 61 -3.79 14.82 13.26
C ALA A 61 -3.49 14.64 11.77
N ILE A 62 -3.19 13.41 11.39
CA ILE A 62 -2.96 13.02 10.00
C ILE A 62 -3.92 11.88 9.64
N GLY A 63 -4.66 12.06 8.55
CA GLY A 63 -5.46 11.00 7.96
C GLY A 63 -4.80 10.53 6.67
N ILE A 64 -4.75 9.23 6.48
CA ILE A 64 -4.17 8.63 5.27
C ILE A 64 -5.28 7.96 4.48
N THR A 65 -5.42 8.31 3.22
CA THR A 65 -6.33 7.61 2.31
C THR A 65 -5.54 6.74 1.34
N ASN A 66 -6.18 5.72 0.81
CA ASN A 66 -5.52 4.59 0.16
C ASN A 66 -5.69 4.60 -1.37
N GLN A 67 -4.80 3.87 -2.05
CA GLN A 67 -5.07 3.28 -3.35
C GLN A 67 -5.37 1.81 -3.08
N ARG A 68 -6.65 1.52 -2.83
CA ARG A 68 -7.10 0.19 -2.39
C ARG A 68 -6.62 -0.91 -3.33
N GLU A 69 -6.31 -2.09 -2.76
CA GLU A 69 -5.93 -3.32 -3.47
C GLU A 69 -4.60 -3.26 -4.21
N THR A 70 -3.91 -2.11 -4.21
CA THR A 70 -2.52 -2.04 -4.67
C THR A 70 -1.64 -2.70 -3.62
N THR A 71 -1.00 -3.81 -4.01
CA THR A 71 -0.36 -4.76 -3.10
C THR A 71 1.13 -4.48 -2.99
N VAL A 72 1.60 -4.20 -1.78
CA VAL A 72 3.03 -4.03 -1.46
C VAL A 72 3.45 -5.14 -0.49
N ILE A 73 4.60 -5.78 -0.75
CA ILE A 73 5.23 -6.69 0.21
C ILE A 73 6.66 -6.19 0.43
N TRP A 74 7.07 -6.16 1.70
CA TRP A 74 8.42 -5.69 2.04
C TRP A 74 9.01 -6.53 3.16
N ASP A 75 10.33 -6.49 3.25
CA ASP A 75 11.09 -7.17 4.30
C ASP A 75 11.08 -6.29 5.55
N LYS A 76 10.62 -6.82 6.67
CA LYS A 76 10.41 -6.05 7.91
C LYS A 76 11.72 -5.57 8.55
N GLU A 77 12.83 -6.28 8.30
CA GLU A 77 14.11 -5.93 8.89
C GLU A 77 14.80 -4.82 8.11
N THR A 78 14.74 -4.90 6.77
CA THR A 78 15.42 -3.93 5.91
C THR A 78 14.54 -2.79 5.45
N GLY A 79 13.20 -2.93 5.57
CA GLY A 79 12.24 -1.97 5.04
C GLY A 79 12.16 -1.96 3.51
N ARG A 80 12.82 -2.90 2.82
CA ARG A 80 12.89 -2.88 1.36
C ARG A 80 11.75 -3.67 0.73
N PRO A 81 11.02 -3.08 -0.23
CA PRO A 81 10.03 -3.84 -0.99
C PRO A 81 10.72 -4.98 -1.75
N ILE A 82 10.06 -6.14 -1.80
CA ILE A 82 10.61 -7.31 -2.49
C ILE A 82 10.35 -7.26 -4.01
N HIS A 83 9.47 -6.36 -4.42
CA HIS A 83 9.03 -6.20 -5.82
C HIS A 83 8.29 -4.87 -5.94
N ASN A 84 8.08 -4.38 -7.16
CA ASN A 84 7.15 -3.28 -7.38
C ASN A 84 5.75 -3.63 -6.86
N ALA A 85 5.02 -2.64 -6.39
CA ALA A 85 3.63 -2.80 -5.97
C ALA A 85 2.78 -3.24 -7.18
N ILE A 86 1.99 -4.29 -7.01
CA ILE A 86 1.06 -4.73 -8.05
C ILE A 86 -0.24 -3.92 -7.91
N VAL A 87 -0.53 -3.10 -8.91
CA VAL A 87 -1.63 -2.13 -8.87
C VAL A 87 -2.98 -2.84 -9.00
N TRP A 88 -4.03 -2.23 -8.43
CA TRP A 88 -5.40 -2.75 -8.48
C TRP A 88 -5.88 -3.06 -9.91
N GLN A 89 -5.42 -2.30 -10.90
CA GLN A 89 -5.77 -2.47 -12.32
C GLN A 89 -5.08 -3.67 -12.97
N CYS A 90 -4.03 -4.22 -12.33
CA CYS A 90 -3.18 -5.24 -12.94
C CYS A 90 -3.93 -6.55 -13.15
N ARG A 91 -3.84 -7.10 -14.38
CA ARG A 91 -4.56 -8.33 -14.75
C ARG A 91 -3.68 -9.59 -14.74
N ARG A 92 -2.43 -9.52 -14.20
CA ARG A 92 -1.50 -10.68 -14.22
C ARG A 92 -2.06 -11.92 -13.53
N THR A 93 -2.97 -11.77 -12.57
CA THR A 93 -3.55 -12.89 -11.85
C THR A 93 -4.95 -13.28 -12.37
N ALA A 94 -5.41 -12.70 -13.48
CA ALA A 94 -6.75 -12.97 -14.02
C ALA A 94 -6.94 -14.46 -14.36
N GLU A 95 -5.92 -15.09 -14.95
CA GLU A 95 -6.00 -16.52 -15.27
C GLU A 95 -6.15 -17.37 -14.00
N ARG A 96 -5.38 -17.05 -12.95
CA ARG A 96 -5.51 -17.72 -11.65
C ARG A 96 -6.93 -17.58 -11.09
N CYS A 97 -7.50 -16.37 -11.17
CA CYS A 97 -8.88 -16.11 -10.72
C CYS A 97 -9.87 -16.94 -11.54
N ASN A 98 -9.67 -17.03 -12.86
CA ASN A 98 -10.54 -17.82 -13.72
C ASN A 98 -10.47 -19.32 -13.37
N ARG A 99 -9.27 -19.83 -13.06
CA ARG A 99 -9.13 -21.24 -12.60
C ARG A 99 -9.88 -21.46 -11.28
N LEU A 100 -9.78 -20.52 -10.33
CA LEU A 100 -10.50 -20.62 -9.05
C LEU A 100 -12.02 -20.63 -9.25
N LYS A 101 -12.54 -19.78 -10.16
CA LYS A 101 -13.98 -19.71 -10.45
C LYS A 101 -14.53 -21.03 -11.03
N LYS A 102 -13.71 -21.81 -11.72
CA LYS A 102 -14.11 -23.10 -12.31
C LYS A 102 -14.27 -24.21 -11.28
N ILE A 103 -13.71 -24.03 -10.07
CA ILE A 103 -13.86 -25.01 -8.99
C ILE A 103 -15.28 -24.90 -8.42
N LYS A 104 -16.04 -26.00 -8.45
CA LYS A 104 -17.44 -26.03 -8.00
C LYS A 104 -17.57 -25.50 -6.56
N GLY A 105 -18.44 -24.54 -6.36
CA GLY A 105 -18.71 -23.93 -5.05
C GLY A 105 -17.69 -22.89 -4.58
N GLN A 106 -16.56 -22.76 -5.26
CA GLN A 106 -15.50 -21.86 -4.78
C GLN A 106 -15.92 -20.39 -4.82
N ALA A 107 -16.57 -19.98 -5.90
CA ALA A 107 -17.03 -18.58 -6.02
C ALA A 107 -18.00 -18.21 -4.91
N GLU A 108 -18.95 -19.12 -4.61
CA GLU A 108 -19.94 -18.93 -3.55
C GLU A 108 -19.27 -18.92 -2.16
N PHE A 109 -18.31 -19.84 -1.94
CA PHE A 109 -17.52 -19.88 -0.70
C PHE A 109 -16.84 -18.52 -0.45
N PHE A 110 -16.12 -17.99 -1.46
CA PHE A 110 -15.45 -16.69 -1.32
C PHE A 110 -16.45 -15.58 -1.03
N ARG A 111 -17.52 -15.52 -1.80
CA ARG A 111 -18.56 -14.51 -1.62
C ARG A 111 -19.14 -14.53 -0.22
N ARG A 112 -19.45 -15.71 0.29
CA ARG A 112 -20.04 -15.87 1.63
C ARG A 112 -19.08 -15.47 2.72
N LYS A 113 -17.76 -15.75 2.54
CA LYS A 113 -16.74 -15.43 3.56
C LYS A 113 -16.27 -13.98 3.54
N THR A 114 -16.28 -13.34 2.38
CA THR A 114 -15.64 -12.02 2.21
C THR A 114 -16.61 -10.93 1.71
N GLY A 115 -17.76 -11.33 1.20
CA GLY A 115 -18.65 -10.40 0.49
C GLY A 115 -18.22 -10.08 -0.93
N LEU A 116 -17.07 -10.61 -1.39
CA LEU A 116 -16.42 -10.18 -2.63
C LEU A 116 -16.36 -11.31 -3.66
N PRO A 117 -16.39 -10.98 -4.97
CA PRO A 117 -16.15 -11.98 -6.01
C PRO A 117 -14.68 -12.34 -6.10
N ILE A 118 -14.37 -13.45 -6.74
CA ILE A 118 -12.98 -13.79 -7.09
C ILE A 118 -12.57 -12.93 -8.28
N ASP A 119 -11.60 -12.03 -8.10
CA ASP A 119 -11.12 -11.19 -9.19
C ASP A 119 -9.67 -10.77 -8.96
N ALA A 120 -8.97 -10.51 -10.08
CA ALA A 120 -7.58 -10.01 -10.05
C ALA A 120 -7.45 -8.62 -9.44
N TYR A 121 -8.55 -7.91 -9.29
CA TYR A 121 -8.60 -6.63 -8.59
C TYR A 121 -8.08 -6.77 -7.15
N PHE A 122 -8.47 -7.85 -6.45
CA PHE A 122 -8.20 -8.02 -5.01
C PHE A 122 -6.79 -8.53 -4.73
N SER A 123 -6.29 -8.28 -3.51
CA SER A 123 -4.89 -8.47 -3.16
C SER A 123 -4.47 -9.93 -3.04
N ALA A 124 -5.37 -10.85 -2.69
CA ALA A 124 -5.00 -12.24 -2.35
C ALA A 124 -4.18 -12.95 -3.44
N THR A 125 -4.66 -12.89 -4.70
CA THR A 125 -3.96 -13.54 -5.81
C THR A 125 -2.66 -12.80 -6.19
N LYS A 126 -2.57 -11.51 -5.93
CA LYS A 126 -1.33 -10.74 -6.12
C LYS A 126 -0.27 -11.16 -5.10
N ILE A 127 -0.68 -11.35 -3.84
CA ILE A 127 0.22 -11.88 -2.79
C ILE A 127 0.72 -13.28 -3.20
N GLU A 128 -0.21 -14.17 -3.58
CA GLU A 128 0.15 -15.50 -4.07
C GLU A 128 1.18 -15.41 -5.19
N TRP A 129 0.93 -14.54 -6.17
CA TRP A 129 1.83 -14.35 -7.31
C TRP A 129 3.22 -13.87 -6.85
N LEU A 130 3.28 -12.87 -5.97
CA LEU A 130 4.56 -12.35 -5.46
C LEU A 130 5.37 -13.42 -4.74
N LEU A 131 4.70 -14.22 -3.89
CA LEU A 131 5.38 -15.28 -3.14
C LEU A 131 5.91 -16.38 -4.06
N GLN A 132 5.25 -16.63 -5.17
CA GLN A 132 5.65 -17.67 -6.13
C GLN A 132 6.72 -17.21 -7.12
N ASN A 133 6.73 -15.90 -7.48
CA ASN A 133 7.54 -15.42 -8.59
C ASN A 133 8.75 -14.58 -8.17
N VAL A 134 8.81 -14.12 -6.89
CA VAL A 134 9.98 -13.40 -6.39
C VAL A 134 10.91 -14.39 -5.70
N PRO A 135 12.18 -14.52 -6.17
CA PRO A 135 13.11 -15.49 -5.59
C PRO A 135 13.23 -15.37 -4.06
N GLY A 136 13.07 -16.47 -3.37
CA GLY A 136 13.20 -16.56 -1.92
C GLY A 136 12.02 -15.98 -1.13
N ALA A 137 11.01 -15.38 -1.79
CA ALA A 137 9.90 -14.76 -1.08
C ALA A 137 9.12 -15.76 -0.21
N GLN A 138 8.84 -16.95 -0.75
CA GLN A 138 8.12 -17.98 0.00
C GLN A 138 8.85 -18.36 1.30
N ALA A 139 10.15 -18.56 1.24
CA ALA A 139 10.95 -18.92 2.41
C ALA A 139 10.99 -17.78 3.44
N ARG A 140 11.18 -16.54 2.96
CA ARG A 140 11.16 -15.36 3.84
C ARG A 140 9.79 -15.16 4.49
N ALA A 141 8.71 -15.41 3.76
CA ALA A 141 7.36 -15.32 4.32
C ALA A 141 7.15 -16.36 5.43
N LYS A 142 7.56 -17.63 5.18
CA LYS A 142 7.46 -18.69 6.20
C LYS A 142 8.30 -18.38 7.44
N ALA A 143 9.42 -17.70 7.27
CA ALA A 143 10.27 -17.27 8.38
C ALA A 143 9.73 -16.01 9.09
N GLY A 144 8.56 -15.49 8.71
CA GLY A 144 7.96 -14.31 9.32
C GLY A 144 8.69 -13.01 9.02
N ARG A 145 9.47 -12.96 7.94
CA ARG A 145 10.28 -11.80 7.60
C ARG A 145 9.57 -10.79 6.68
N LEU A 146 8.46 -11.20 6.08
CA LEU A 146 7.77 -10.31 5.14
C LEU A 146 6.52 -9.72 5.77
N LEU A 147 6.28 -8.46 5.46
CA LEU A 147 5.05 -7.73 5.78
C LEU A 147 4.31 -7.44 4.48
N PHE A 148 2.99 -7.38 4.59
CA PHE A 148 2.11 -7.05 3.48
C PHE A 148 1.23 -5.87 3.87
N GLY A 149 0.94 -5.02 2.89
CA GLY A 149 -0.05 -3.96 3.06
C GLY A 149 -0.48 -3.37 1.73
N THR A 150 -1.49 -2.52 1.79
CA THR A 150 -1.83 -1.64 0.69
C THR A 150 -1.04 -0.34 0.83
N THR A 151 -1.26 0.63 -0.07
CA THR A 151 -0.42 1.83 -0.09
C THR A 151 -0.49 2.64 1.21
N ASP A 152 -1.65 2.66 1.87
CA ASP A 152 -1.80 3.34 3.16
C ASP A 152 -0.90 2.72 4.25
N THR A 153 -0.91 1.39 4.31
CA THR A 153 -0.07 0.65 5.28
C THR A 153 1.41 0.88 4.99
N TRP A 154 1.79 0.87 3.71
CA TRP A 154 3.17 1.15 3.30
C TRP A 154 3.59 2.57 3.70
N VAL A 155 2.73 3.56 3.44
CA VAL A 155 3.00 4.95 3.82
C VAL A 155 3.12 5.10 5.34
N LEU A 156 2.22 4.48 6.07
CA LEU A 156 2.26 4.48 7.55
C LEU A 156 3.54 3.83 8.06
N TRP A 157 3.94 2.73 7.47
CA TRP A 157 5.20 2.07 7.81
C TRP A 157 6.40 3.00 7.60
N UNK A 158 6.42 3.59 6.44
CA UNK A 158 7.45 4.42 6.15
C UNK A 158 7.49 5.62 7.05
N UNK A 159 6.34 6.21 7.64
CA UNK A 159 6.30 7.29 8.49
C UNK A 159 6.71 6.98 9.89
N UNK A 160 6.65 5.69 10.22
CA UNK A 160 7.04 5.23 11.48
C UNK A 160 8.44 4.67 11.55
N UNK A 161 8.95 4.25 10.59
CA UNK A 161 10.29 3.78 10.44
C UNK A 161 11.27 4.86 10.12
N THR A 162 10.83 5.92 9.55
CA THR A 162 11.72 7.04 9.18
C THR A 162 11.77 8.15 10.22
N THR A 163 10.83 8.26 11.07
CA THR A 163 10.92 9.17 12.21
C THR A 163 11.85 8.59 13.27
N PRO A 164 12.84 9.35 13.73
CA PRO A 164 13.63 8.91 14.89
C PRO A 164 12.71 8.60 16.05
N THR A 165 12.75 7.38 16.53
CA THR A 165 11.93 6.97 17.68
C THR A 165 12.39 7.81 18.87
N PRO A 166 11.55 8.65 19.46
CA PRO A 166 11.92 9.24 20.74
C PRO A 166 12.12 8.11 21.75
N PRO A 167 13.10 8.19 22.65
CA PRO A 167 13.27 7.13 23.65
C PRO A 167 12.06 7.08 24.57
N GLY A 168 11.29 6.02 24.45
CA GLY A 168 10.10 5.78 25.28
C GLY A 168 9.07 4.89 24.58
N PRO A 169 8.27 4.15 25.34
CA PRO A 169 7.29 3.25 24.76
C PRO A 169 6.14 4.03 24.12
N CYS A 170 6.10 4.02 22.79
CA CYS A 170 4.90 4.46 22.08
C CYS A 170 3.97 3.24 21.99
N SER A 171 3.06 3.13 22.93
CA SER A 171 1.98 2.16 22.83
C SER A 171 0.91 2.78 21.91
N LEU A 172 0.92 2.41 20.65
CA LEU A 172 -0.21 2.70 19.77
C LEU A 172 -1.33 1.74 20.17
N THR A 173 -2.23 2.24 21.00
CA THR A 173 -3.45 1.51 21.33
C THR A 173 -4.43 1.77 20.18
N LEU A 174 -4.59 0.80 19.31
CA LEU A 174 -5.69 0.82 18.35
C LEU A 174 -6.97 0.57 19.18
N ARG A 175 -7.80 1.59 19.33
CA ARG A 175 -9.15 1.38 19.86
C ARG A 175 -10.03 0.92 18.70
N ASN A 176 -10.63 -0.24 18.88
CA ASN A 176 -11.66 -0.75 17.99
C ASN A 176 -12.91 0.15 18.06
#